data_a30a2a10294d40c6d8adf11b3638a328
#
_entry.id   a30a2a10294d40c6d8adf11b3638a328
#
_cell.length_a   1.000
_cell.length_b   1.000
_cell.length_c   1.000
_cell.angle_alpha   90.00
_cell.angle_beta   90.00
_cell.angle_gamma   90.00
#
_symmetry.space_group_name_H-M   'P 1'
#
loop_
_entity.id
_entity.type
_entity.pdbx_description
1 polymer ?
#
loop_
_entity_poly.entity_id
_entity_poly.type
_entity_poly.pdbx_seq_one_letter_code
_entity_poly.pdbx_strand_id
1 'polypeptide(L)'
;MVAIDFVGVTKSYGKRVVVDGMSFTVAPGECLGLLGPNGAGKSTITRLLLGMATPDAGKITVFGVPVPARARLARARIGVVPQFDNLDHRFTVRENLLVFGRYFGMSKREVEAVSPSLLEFARLENKADARVAELSGGMKRRLTLARALINDPQLLVMDEPTTGLDPQARHLIWERLRSLLTRGKTILLTTHFMEEAERLCDRLCVVEQGRKIAEGRPHALIDEQIGCQVVEVYGGNPHELRSLVKPYAQRIERSGETLFCYAPDPEQLLTQLRGVAGLRLLQRPPNLEDVFLRLTGREMKD
;
A
#
# COMPACT_ATOMS: atom_id res chain seq x y z
N MET A 1 8.63 -11.54 19.26
CA MET A 1 9.63 -11.53 18.16
C MET A 1 9.12 -10.53 17.14
N VAL A 2 9.99 -9.74 16.50
CA VAL A 2 9.61 -8.73 15.49
C VAL A 2 9.95 -9.27 14.11
N ALA A 3 9.06 -9.11 13.12
CA ALA A 3 9.32 -9.55 11.75
C ALA A 3 10.21 -8.56 11.00
N ILE A 4 9.94 -7.26 11.15
CA ILE A 4 10.76 -6.18 10.58
C ILE A 4 11.03 -5.16 11.68
N ASP A 5 12.27 -4.70 11.78
CA ASP A 5 12.66 -3.62 12.69
C ASP A 5 13.55 -2.61 11.93
N PHE A 6 13.07 -1.37 11.85
CA PHE A 6 13.78 -0.19 11.33
C PHE A 6 14.04 0.75 12.48
N VAL A 7 15.30 1.12 12.71
CA VAL A 7 15.71 2.00 13.81
C VAL A 7 16.57 3.14 13.28
N GLY A 8 16.00 4.36 13.22
CA GLY A 8 16.69 5.58 12.84
C GLY A 8 17.31 5.54 11.43
N VAL A 9 16.66 4.86 10.50
CA VAL A 9 17.24 4.60 9.17
C VAL A 9 17.22 5.84 8.30
N THR A 10 18.37 6.22 7.78
CA THR A 10 18.54 7.35 6.86
C THR A 10 19.18 6.87 5.57
N LYS A 11 18.72 7.42 4.42
CA LYS A 11 19.27 7.18 3.10
C LYS A 11 19.23 8.42 2.23
N SER A 12 20.38 8.73 1.64
CA SER A 12 20.55 9.82 0.70
C SER A 12 21.04 9.32 -0.66
N TYR A 13 20.71 10.03 -1.70
CA TYR A 13 21.28 9.86 -3.04
C TYR A 13 21.84 11.23 -3.48
N GLY A 14 23.16 11.32 -3.55
CA GLY A 14 23.86 12.59 -3.71
C GLY A 14 23.55 13.54 -2.55
N LYS A 15 23.02 14.73 -2.84
CA LYS A 15 22.65 15.72 -1.82
C LYS A 15 21.20 15.57 -1.31
N ARG A 16 20.40 14.66 -1.88
CA ARG A 16 18.98 14.50 -1.54
C ARG A 16 18.82 13.41 -0.50
N VAL A 17 18.30 13.77 0.68
CA VAL A 17 17.81 12.79 1.66
C VAL A 17 16.47 12.25 1.18
N VAL A 18 16.36 10.93 1.01
CA VAL A 18 15.16 10.25 0.51
C VAL A 18 14.44 9.47 1.61
N VAL A 19 15.20 9.01 2.62
CA VAL A 19 14.64 8.43 3.86
C VAL A 19 15.38 9.10 5.00
N ASP A 20 14.65 9.67 5.96
CA ASP A 20 15.17 10.51 7.02
C ASP A 20 14.71 10.02 8.39
N GLY A 21 15.63 9.37 9.13
CA GLY A 21 15.40 8.92 10.50
C GLY A 21 14.25 7.92 10.67
N MET A 22 13.95 7.12 9.64
CA MET A 22 12.80 6.21 9.62
C MET A 22 12.90 5.15 10.71
N SER A 23 11.85 5.04 11.53
CA SER A 23 11.74 4.02 12.58
C SER A 23 10.32 3.45 12.59
N PHE A 24 10.20 2.13 12.44
CA PHE A 24 8.96 1.37 12.60
C PHE A 24 9.26 -0.11 12.82
N THR A 25 8.30 -0.84 13.33
CA THR A 25 8.35 -2.30 13.50
C THR A 25 7.18 -2.97 12.80
N VAL A 26 7.31 -4.25 12.46
CA VAL A 26 6.20 -5.09 11.97
C VAL A 26 6.18 -6.38 12.80
N ALA A 27 5.04 -6.71 13.37
CA ALA A 27 4.85 -7.94 14.09
C ALA A 27 4.65 -9.13 13.12
N PRO A 28 4.99 -10.38 13.51
CA PRO A 28 4.61 -11.55 12.72
C PRO A 28 3.09 -11.64 12.54
N GLY A 29 2.64 -11.91 11.31
CA GLY A 29 1.22 -11.99 10.96
C GLY A 29 0.54 -10.63 10.74
N GLU A 30 1.24 -9.52 10.92
CA GLU A 30 0.74 -8.16 10.71
C GLU A 30 0.86 -7.73 9.24
N CYS A 31 -0.13 -6.97 8.77
CA CYS A 31 -0.04 -6.18 7.55
C CYS A 31 0.26 -4.71 7.90
N LEU A 32 1.50 -4.27 7.68
CA LEU A 32 1.87 -2.85 7.76
C LEU A 32 1.84 -2.21 6.38
N GLY A 33 1.07 -1.13 6.24
CA GLY A 33 1.05 -0.29 5.04
C GLY A 33 1.99 0.92 5.17
N LEU A 34 2.86 1.11 4.18
CA LEU A 34 3.57 2.37 3.97
C LEU A 34 2.73 3.22 3.01
N LEU A 35 1.98 4.18 3.55
CA LEU A 35 1.08 5.05 2.80
C LEU A 35 1.75 6.39 2.51
N GLY A 36 1.68 6.86 1.27
CA GLY A 36 2.24 8.17 0.92
C GLY A 36 2.29 8.41 -0.58
N PRO A 37 2.51 9.65 -1.03
CA PRO A 37 2.52 10.00 -2.45
C PRO A 37 3.72 9.41 -3.17
N ASN A 38 3.71 9.54 -4.50
CA ASN A 38 4.86 9.20 -5.33
C ASN A 38 6.05 10.08 -4.95
N GLY A 39 7.23 9.45 -4.81
CA GLY A 39 8.44 10.13 -4.35
C GLY A 39 8.57 10.32 -2.84
N ALA A 40 7.64 9.83 -2.01
CA ALA A 40 7.73 9.89 -0.54
C ALA A 40 8.86 9.04 0.07
N GLY A 41 9.49 8.16 -0.72
CA GLY A 41 10.59 7.29 -0.24
C GLY A 41 10.20 5.83 -0.05
N LYS A 42 8.93 5.43 -0.30
CA LYS A 42 8.40 4.07 -0.08
C LYS A 42 9.24 2.98 -0.75
N SER A 43 9.50 3.09 -2.05
CA SER A 43 10.30 2.09 -2.78
C SER A 43 11.77 2.07 -2.32
N THR A 44 12.31 3.20 -1.80
CA THR A 44 13.64 3.20 -1.18
C THR A 44 13.64 2.42 0.13
N ILE A 45 12.62 2.56 0.97
CA ILE A 45 12.44 1.76 2.19
C ILE A 45 12.39 0.27 1.85
N THR A 46 11.61 -0.11 0.83
CA THR A 46 11.56 -1.50 0.32
C THR A 46 12.94 -1.99 -0.13
N ARG A 47 13.69 -1.20 -0.90
CA ARG A 47 15.05 -1.56 -1.36
C ARG A 47 16.04 -1.71 -0.20
N LEU A 48 15.95 -0.85 0.81
CA LEU A 48 16.77 -0.95 2.04
C LEU A 48 16.43 -2.24 2.80
N LEU A 49 15.16 -2.56 2.99
CA LEU A 49 14.68 -3.80 3.63
C LEU A 49 15.21 -5.06 2.93
N LEU A 50 15.22 -5.05 1.60
CA LEU A 50 15.71 -6.17 0.80
C LEU A 50 17.25 -6.24 0.71
N GLY A 51 17.96 -5.26 1.30
CA GLY A 51 19.41 -5.15 1.18
C GLY A 51 19.90 -4.87 -0.24
N MET A 52 19.04 -4.25 -1.06
CA MET A 52 19.36 -3.76 -2.41
C MET A 52 19.94 -2.34 -2.38
N ALA A 53 19.85 -1.68 -1.23
CA ALA A 53 20.52 -0.43 -0.91
C ALA A 53 21.07 -0.51 0.51
N THR A 54 22.17 0.20 0.76
CA THR A 54 22.79 0.29 2.09
C THR A 54 22.31 1.58 2.75
N PRO A 55 21.81 1.54 4.00
CA PRO A 55 21.48 2.75 4.75
C PRO A 55 22.76 3.55 5.06
N ASP A 56 22.63 4.87 5.11
CA ASP A 56 23.73 5.76 5.49
C ASP A 56 23.83 5.87 7.03
N ALA A 57 22.68 5.69 7.73
CA ALA A 57 22.61 5.60 9.19
C ALA A 57 21.46 4.67 9.61
N GLY A 58 21.45 4.27 10.87
CA GLY A 58 20.42 3.42 11.46
C GLY A 58 20.68 1.92 11.28
N LYS A 59 19.68 1.12 11.65
CA LYS A 59 19.76 -0.35 11.62
C LYS A 59 18.47 -0.94 11.07
N ILE A 60 18.60 -2.05 10.35
CA ILE A 60 17.48 -2.82 9.81
C ILE A 60 17.68 -4.29 10.17
N THR A 61 16.65 -4.93 10.71
CA THR A 61 16.61 -6.38 10.85
C THR A 61 15.33 -6.96 10.29
N VAL A 62 15.41 -8.18 9.75
CA VAL A 62 14.27 -8.98 9.29
C VAL A 62 14.33 -10.32 10.00
N PHE A 63 13.32 -10.60 10.83
CA PHE A 63 13.30 -11.76 11.73
C PHE A 63 14.60 -11.92 12.52
N GLY A 64 15.16 -10.80 13.02
CA GLY A 64 16.43 -10.75 13.73
C GLY A 64 17.68 -10.85 12.86
N VAL A 65 17.54 -11.03 11.55
CA VAL A 65 18.67 -11.07 10.61
C VAL A 65 19.06 -9.65 10.19
N PRO A 66 20.31 -9.20 10.42
CA PRO A 66 20.73 -7.84 10.06
C PRO A 66 20.83 -7.66 8.53
N VAL A 67 20.30 -6.53 8.06
CA VAL A 67 20.33 -6.11 6.64
C VAL A 67 21.07 -4.77 6.56
N PRO A 68 22.00 -4.59 5.60
CA PRO A 68 22.31 -5.47 4.46
C PRO A 68 23.30 -6.60 4.76
N ALA A 69 23.94 -6.64 5.93
CA ALA A 69 25.06 -7.52 6.22
C ALA A 69 24.79 -9.02 5.91
N ARG A 70 23.57 -9.49 6.20
CA ARG A 70 23.13 -10.87 5.93
C ARG A 70 21.86 -10.90 5.05
N ALA A 71 21.74 -9.98 4.11
CA ALA A 71 20.55 -9.82 3.27
C ALA A 71 20.13 -11.11 2.53
N ARG A 72 21.08 -11.97 2.12
CA ARG A 72 20.77 -13.25 1.46
C ARG A 72 19.94 -14.16 2.37
N LEU A 73 20.28 -14.24 3.67
CA LEU A 73 19.53 -15.04 4.65
C LEU A 73 18.14 -14.45 4.90
N ALA A 74 18.04 -13.11 4.98
CA ALA A 74 16.75 -12.43 5.10
C ALA A 74 15.86 -12.72 3.87
N ARG A 75 16.38 -12.52 2.66
CA ARG A 75 15.63 -12.74 1.40
C ARG A 75 15.14 -14.18 1.20
N ALA A 76 15.81 -15.18 1.76
CA ALA A 76 15.34 -16.57 1.70
C ALA A 76 13.95 -16.75 2.37
N ARG A 77 13.56 -15.83 3.26
CA ARG A 77 12.28 -15.83 4.00
C ARG A 77 11.29 -14.80 3.48
N ILE A 78 11.62 -14.11 2.39
CA ILE A 78 10.84 -13.00 1.82
C ILE A 78 10.35 -13.37 0.42
N GLY A 79 9.07 -13.16 0.17
CA GLY A 79 8.50 -13.08 -1.18
C GLY A 79 8.35 -11.61 -1.59
N VAL A 80 8.70 -11.29 -2.82
CA VAL A 80 8.67 -9.91 -3.33
C VAL A 80 7.72 -9.79 -4.51
N VAL A 81 6.79 -8.85 -4.42
CA VAL A 81 5.92 -8.44 -5.52
C VAL A 81 6.30 -7.01 -5.90
N PRO A 82 7.11 -6.81 -6.95
CA PRO A 82 7.55 -5.48 -7.37
C PRO A 82 6.41 -4.70 -8.03
N GLN A 83 6.57 -3.38 -8.17
CA GLN A 83 5.60 -2.50 -8.82
C GLN A 83 5.36 -2.92 -10.29
N PHE A 84 6.43 -3.11 -11.04
CA PHE A 84 6.37 -3.63 -12.41
C PHE A 84 6.58 -5.13 -12.41
N ASP A 85 5.88 -5.84 -13.31
CA ASP A 85 6.13 -7.25 -13.46
C ASP A 85 7.57 -7.47 -14.01
N ASN A 86 8.19 -8.54 -13.52
CA ASN A 86 9.51 -9.00 -13.96
C ASN A 86 9.43 -10.48 -14.40
N LEU A 87 8.29 -10.84 -15.01
CA LEU A 87 8.06 -12.13 -15.61
C LEU A 87 8.85 -12.27 -16.92
N ASP A 88 9.36 -13.47 -17.23
CA ASP A 88 9.89 -13.72 -18.56
C ASP A 88 8.73 -14.03 -19.53
N HIS A 89 8.50 -13.14 -20.45
CA HIS A 89 7.38 -13.20 -21.40
C HIS A 89 7.51 -14.33 -22.45
N ARG A 90 8.72 -14.89 -22.61
CA ARG A 90 8.99 -16.02 -23.53
C ARG A 90 8.61 -17.35 -22.92
N PHE A 91 8.58 -17.43 -21.59
CA PHE A 91 8.24 -18.63 -20.84
C PHE A 91 6.73 -18.77 -20.65
N THR A 92 6.30 -20.01 -20.44
CA THR A 92 4.95 -20.31 -19.95
C THR A 92 4.81 -19.89 -18.49
N VAL A 93 3.57 -19.88 -18.00
CA VAL A 93 3.26 -19.65 -16.58
C VAL A 93 4.01 -20.66 -15.69
N ARG A 94 3.97 -21.94 -16.03
CA ARG A 94 4.65 -23.04 -15.33
C ARG A 94 6.17 -22.85 -15.33
N GLU A 95 6.77 -22.51 -16.46
CA GLU A 95 8.20 -22.28 -16.58
C GLU A 95 8.67 -21.09 -15.76
N ASN A 96 7.86 -19.99 -15.68
CA ASN A 96 8.17 -18.87 -14.78
C ASN A 96 8.24 -19.31 -13.32
N LEU A 97 7.31 -20.15 -12.85
CA LEU A 97 7.37 -20.71 -11.49
C LEU A 97 8.61 -21.59 -11.31
N LEU A 98 8.92 -22.45 -12.28
CA LEU A 98 10.07 -23.34 -12.22
C LEU A 98 11.39 -22.57 -12.12
N VAL A 99 11.60 -21.60 -13.01
CA VAL A 99 12.82 -20.78 -13.02
C VAL A 99 12.96 -20.01 -11.73
N PHE A 100 11.86 -19.43 -11.22
CA PHE A 100 11.92 -18.65 -9.99
C PHE A 100 12.18 -19.52 -8.75
N GLY A 101 11.60 -20.73 -8.66
CA GLY A 101 11.91 -21.68 -7.59
C GLY A 101 13.39 -22.08 -7.57
N ARG A 102 14.03 -22.16 -8.76
CA ARG A 102 15.49 -22.43 -8.87
C ARG A 102 16.34 -21.36 -8.20
N TYR A 103 15.94 -20.09 -8.21
CA TYR A 103 16.66 -19.02 -7.49
C TYR A 103 16.64 -19.22 -5.97
N PHE A 104 15.66 -19.96 -5.43
CA PHE A 104 15.61 -20.37 -4.03
C PHE A 104 16.25 -21.75 -3.77
N GLY A 105 16.88 -22.36 -4.77
CA GLY A 105 17.55 -23.66 -4.65
C GLY A 105 16.61 -24.86 -4.71
N MET A 106 15.33 -24.67 -5.04
CA MET A 106 14.34 -25.75 -5.15
C MET A 106 14.64 -26.64 -6.35
N SER A 107 14.48 -27.94 -6.18
CA SER A 107 14.51 -28.92 -7.26
C SER A 107 13.27 -28.76 -8.17
N LYS A 108 13.34 -29.31 -9.39
CA LYS A 108 12.19 -29.33 -10.30
C LYS A 108 10.98 -30.01 -9.64
N ARG A 109 11.21 -31.14 -8.95
CA ARG A 109 10.17 -31.92 -8.27
C ARG A 109 9.48 -31.10 -7.16
N GLU A 110 10.23 -30.35 -6.37
CA GLU A 110 9.67 -29.48 -5.32
C GLU A 110 8.82 -28.36 -5.91
N VAL A 111 9.27 -27.71 -6.99
CA VAL A 111 8.49 -26.69 -7.67
C VAL A 111 7.21 -27.27 -8.28
N GLU A 112 7.31 -28.43 -8.95
CA GLU A 112 6.15 -29.11 -9.54
C GLU A 112 5.12 -29.53 -8.48
N ALA A 113 5.56 -29.88 -7.28
CA ALA A 113 4.68 -30.24 -6.17
C ALA A 113 3.87 -29.05 -5.63
N VAL A 114 4.45 -27.84 -5.57
CA VAL A 114 3.75 -26.64 -5.06
C VAL A 114 3.02 -25.85 -6.15
N SER A 115 3.38 -26.02 -7.42
CA SER A 115 2.81 -25.26 -8.53
C SER A 115 1.29 -25.35 -8.66
N PRO A 116 0.63 -26.51 -8.50
CA PRO A 116 -0.83 -26.59 -8.62
C PRO A 116 -1.55 -25.66 -7.64
N SER A 117 -1.16 -25.65 -6.36
CA SER A 117 -1.78 -24.79 -5.35
C SER A 117 -1.51 -23.30 -5.59
N LEU A 118 -0.34 -22.95 -6.14
CA LEU A 118 -0.03 -21.57 -6.53
C LEU A 118 -0.82 -21.10 -7.74
N LEU A 119 -1.04 -21.99 -8.72
CA LEU A 119 -1.88 -21.71 -9.89
C LEU A 119 -3.34 -21.54 -9.50
N GLU A 120 -3.86 -22.39 -8.61
CA GLU A 120 -5.19 -22.25 -8.03
C GLU A 120 -5.33 -20.93 -7.26
N PHE A 121 -4.37 -20.61 -6.41
CA PHE A 121 -4.31 -19.34 -5.71
C PHE A 121 -4.36 -18.14 -6.67
N ALA A 122 -3.69 -18.22 -7.82
CA ALA A 122 -3.68 -17.20 -8.86
C ALA A 122 -4.88 -17.25 -9.82
N ARG A 123 -5.74 -18.28 -9.76
CA ARG A 123 -6.77 -18.61 -10.75
C ARG A 123 -6.18 -18.68 -12.17
N LEU A 124 -5.10 -19.45 -12.31
CA LEU A 124 -4.37 -19.64 -13.57
C LEU A 124 -4.18 -21.12 -13.93
N GLU A 125 -4.97 -22.04 -13.36
CA GLU A 125 -4.89 -23.48 -13.58
C GLU A 125 -4.97 -23.82 -15.07
N ASN A 126 -5.96 -23.21 -15.75
CA ASN A 126 -6.22 -23.42 -17.18
C ASN A 126 -5.25 -22.63 -18.10
N LYS A 127 -4.26 -21.93 -17.53
CA LYS A 127 -3.25 -21.13 -18.23
C LYS A 127 -1.83 -21.57 -17.91
N ALA A 128 -1.65 -22.70 -17.25
CA ALA A 128 -0.34 -23.19 -16.80
C ALA A 128 0.68 -23.28 -17.95
N ASP A 129 0.25 -23.70 -19.12
CA ASP A 129 1.08 -23.91 -20.29
C ASP A 129 0.98 -22.77 -21.33
N ALA A 130 0.18 -21.71 -21.04
CA ALA A 130 0.13 -20.50 -21.85
C ALA A 130 1.40 -19.65 -21.65
N ARG A 131 1.85 -18.96 -22.68
CA ARG A 131 2.98 -18.01 -22.59
C ARG A 131 2.55 -16.78 -21.80
N VAL A 132 3.45 -16.23 -21.00
CA VAL A 132 3.18 -15.00 -20.24
C VAL A 132 2.82 -13.82 -21.14
N ALA A 133 3.33 -13.77 -22.38
CA ALA A 133 2.95 -12.76 -23.37
C ALA A 133 1.44 -12.73 -23.66
N GLU A 134 0.76 -13.88 -23.56
CA GLU A 134 -0.67 -14.05 -23.85
C GLU A 134 -1.59 -13.68 -22.67
N LEU A 135 -1.02 -13.37 -21.52
CA LEU A 135 -1.77 -13.03 -20.31
C LEU A 135 -2.18 -11.56 -20.28
N SER A 136 -3.37 -11.28 -19.76
CA SER A 136 -3.78 -9.91 -19.42
C SER A 136 -2.92 -9.34 -18.28
N GLY A 137 -2.94 -8.01 -18.09
CA GLY A 137 -2.21 -7.36 -17.00
C GLY A 137 -2.60 -7.91 -15.62
N GLY A 138 -3.88 -8.10 -15.35
CA GLY A 138 -4.37 -8.70 -14.12
C GLY A 138 -3.91 -10.15 -13.93
N MET A 139 -3.83 -10.94 -15.01
CA MET A 139 -3.31 -12.32 -14.96
C MET A 139 -1.80 -12.33 -14.67
N LYS A 140 -1.03 -11.43 -15.29
CA LYS A 140 0.41 -11.26 -15.02
C LYS A 140 0.64 -10.88 -13.57
N ARG A 141 -0.17 -9.95 -13.01
CA ARG A 141 -0.07 -9.54 -11.60
C ARG A 141 -0.35 -10.70 -10.66
N ARG A 142 -1.38 -11.52 -10.94
CA ARG A 142 -1.69 -12.73 -10.15
C ARG A 142 -0.56 -13.78 -10.23
N LEU A 143 0.05 -13.96 -11.40
CA LEU A 143 1.23 -14.82 -11.55
C LEU A 143 2.42 -14.29 -10.74
N THR A 144 2.67 -12.98 -10.76
CA THR A 144 3.74 -12.36 -9.97
C THR A 144 3.53 -12.61 -8.47
N LEU A 145 2.29 -12.53 -7.99
CA LEU A 145 1.94 -12.83 -6.61
C LEU A 145 2.15 -14.33 -6.29
N ALA A 146 1.67 -15.24 -7.14
CA ALA A 146 1.89 -16.68 -6.97
C ALA A 146 3.39 -17.04 -6.95
N ARG A 147 4.15 -16.43 -7.84
CA ARG A 147 5.60 -16.60 -7.91
C ARG A 147 6.31 -16.13 -6.64
N ALA A 148 5.84 -15.03 -6.03
CA ALA A 148 6.38 -14.54 -4.77
C ALA A 148 6.14 -15.50 -3.59
N LEU A 149 5.24 -16.46 -3.73
CA LEU A 149 4.91 -17.47 -2.72
C LEU A 149 5.64 -18.79 -2.93
N ILE A 150 6.46 -18.94 -3.97
CA ILE A 150 7.05 -20.23 -4.39
C ILE A 150 7.90 -20.90 -3.30
N ASN A 151 8.59 -20.11 -2.49
CA ASN A 151 9.47 -20.57 -1.39
C ASN A 151 8.77 -20.56 -0.02
N ASP A 152 7.45 -20.49 0.01
CA ASP A 152 6.62 -20.37 1.24
C ASP A 152 7.13 -19.29 2.21
N PRO A 153 7.26 -18.02 1.78
CA PRO A 153 7.87 -16.97 2.57
C PRO A 153 7.08 -16.66 3.83
N GLN A 154 7.77 -16.21 4.87
CA GLN A 154 7.17 -15.71 6.11
C GLN A 154 6.74 -14.24 5.99
N LEU A 155 7.40 -13.49 5.12
CA LEU A 155 7.15 -12.07 4.84
C LEU A 155 6.93 -11.85 3.35
N LEU A 156 5.86 -11.15 3.01
CA LEU A 156 5.64 -10.62 1.67
C LEU A 156 5.91 -9.11 1.68
N VAL A 157 6.76 -8.67 0.75
CA VAL A 157 7.05 -7.26 0.51
C VAL A 157 6.45 -6.89 -0.83
N MET A 158 5.50 -5.98 -0.83
CA MET A 158 4.73 -5.62 -2.02
C MET A 158 4.82 -4.12 -2.29
N ASP A 159 5.32 -3.79 -3.47
CA ASP A 159 5.43 -2.40 -3.93
C ASP A 159 4.27 -2.12 -4.89
N GLU A 160 3.27 -1.35 -4.43
CA GLU A 160 2.07 -0.94 -5.16
C GLU A 160 1.39 -2.10 -5.92
N PRO A 161 0.89 -3.14 -5.23
CA PRO A 161 0.51 -4.41 -5.85
C PRO A 161 -0.70 -4.30 -6.78
N THR A 162 -1.53 -3.25 -6.66
CA THR A 162 -2.77 -3.12 -7.44
C THR A 162 -2.76 -1.94 -8.42
N THR A 163 -1.64 -1.23 -8.55
CA THR A 163 -1.51 -0.11 -9.49
C THR A 163 -1.70 -0.59 -10.93
N GLY A 164 -2.52 0.15 -11.70
CA GLY A 164 -2.82 -0.15 -13.09
C GLY A 164 -3.78 -1.31 -13.33
N LEU A 165 -4.40 -1.86 -12.27
CA LEU A 165 -5.42 -2.90 -12.38
C LEU A 165 -6.82 -2.30 -12.43
N ASP A 166 -7.71 -2.97 -13.19
CA ASP A 166 -9.14 -2.70 -13.13
C ASP A 166 -9.72 -3.04 -11.73
N PRO A 167 -10.90 -2.50 -11.35
CA PRO A 167 -11.48 -2.70 -10.03
C PRO A 167 -11.70 -4.18 -9.68
N GLN A 168 -12.09 -5.01 -10.65
CA GLN A 168 -12.35 -6.44 -10.41
C GLN A 168 -11.06 -7.19 -10.10
N ALA A 169 -9.99 -6.94 -10.87
CA ALA A 169 -8.68 -7.53 -10.63
C ALA A 169 -8.10 -7.08 -9.28
N ARG A 170 -8.30 -5.80 -8.90
CA ARG A 170 -7.89 -5.24 -7.61
C ARG A 170 -8.55 -5.96 -6.44
N HIS A 171 -9.89 -6.12 -6.47
CA HIS A 171 -10.62 -6.83 -5.41
C HIS A 171 -10.15 -8.28 -5.26
N LEU A 172 -9.88 -8.97 -6.37
CA LEU A 172 -9.35 -10.33 -6.32
C LEU A 172 -7.98 -10.41 -5.65
N ILE A 173 -7.08 -9.46 -5.93
CA ILE A 173 -5.78 -9.39 -5.24
C ILE A 173 -5.99 -9.17 -3.74
N TRP A 174 -6.85 -8.23 -3.34
CA TRP A 174 -7.15 -7.98 -1.92
C TRP A 174 -7.70 -9.22 -1.19
N GLU A 175 -8.62 -9.96 -1.83
CA GLU A 175 -9.13 -11.24 -1.31
C GLU A 175 -7.98 -12.23 -1.05
N ARG A 176 -7.05 -12.35 -2.01
CA ARG A 176 -5.89 -13.24 -1.88
C ARG A 176 -4.94 -12.80 -0.76
N LEU A 177 -4.68 -11.51 -0.63
CA LEU A 177 -3.83 -10.98 0.42
C LEU A 177 -4.45 -11.21 1.81
N ARG A 178 -5.74 -10.98 1.97
CA ARG A 178 -6.47 -11.32 3.22
C ARG A 178 -6.35 -12.80 3.56
N SER A 179 -6.52 -13.69 2.58
CA SER A 179 -6.33 -15.13 2.78
C SER A 179 -4.91 -15.49 3.24
N LEU A 180 -3.88 -14.77 2.82
CA LEU A 180 -2.51 -14.97 3.31
C LEU A 180 -2.33 -14.48 4.75
N LEU A 181 -2.91 -13.34 5.11
CA LEU A 181 -2.91 -12.82 6.48
C LEU A 181 -3.59 -13.78 7.45
N THR A 182 -4.76 -14.34 7.10
CA THR A 182 -5.45 -15.33 7.94
C THR A 182 -4.64 -16.62 8.13
N ARG A 183 -3.70 -16.92 7.23
CA ARG A 183 -2.73 -18.03 7.35
C ARG A 183 -1.46 -17.64 8.12
N GLY A 184 -1.42 -16.43 8.74
CA GLY A 184 -0.31 -15.94 9.55
C GLY A 184 0.88 -15.39 8.75
N LYS A 185 0.74 -15.12 7.45
CA LYS A 185 1.79 -14.45 6.68
C LYS A 185 1.88 -12.99 7.07
N THR A 186 3.11 -12.48 7.18
CA THR A 186 3.39 -11.07 7.43
C THR A 186 3.45 -10.32 6.11
N ILE A 187 2.91 -9.11 6.04
CA ILE A 187 2.90 -8.31 4.81
C ILE A 187 3.43 -6.90 5.10
N LEU A 188 4.40 -6.45 4.31
CA LEU A 188 4.73 -5.04 4.16
C LEU A 188 4.23 -4.58 2.79
N LEU A 189 3.30 -3.63 2.81
CA LEU A 189 2.64 -3.12 1.62
C LEU A 189 3.02 -1.65 1.42
N THR A 190 3.51 -1.27 0.25
CA THR A 190 3.56 0.16 -0.12
C THR A 190 2.36 0.48 -1.01
N THR A 191 1.71 1.59 -0.75
CA THR A 191 0.58 2.04 -1.56
C THR A 191 0.41 3.56 -1.49
N HIS A 192 -0.24 4.11 -2.51
CA HIS A 192 -0.81 5.44 -2.50
C HIS A 192 -2.36 5.38 -2.56
N PHE A 193 -2.94 4.17 -2.66
CA PHE A 193 -4.39 3.97 -2.64
C PHE A 193 -4.91 3.84 -1.21
N MET A 194 -5.73 4.81 -0.78
CA MET A 194 -6.32 4.84 0.56
C MET A 194 -7.21 3.64 0.83
N GLU A 195 -8.06 3.28 -0.15
CA GLU A 195 -8.96 2.13 -0.03
C GLU A 195 -8.20 0.81 0.18
N GLU A 196 -7.04 0.64 -0.49
CA GLU A 196 -6.18 -0.53 -0.29
C GLU A 196 -5.62 -0.55 1.14
N ALA A 197 -5.16 0.60 1.62
CA ALA A 197 -4.63 0.76 2.97
C ALA A 197 -5.69 0.47 4.04
N GLU A 198 -6.91 1.02 3.90
CA GLU A 198 -8.02 0.77 4.83
C GLU A 198 -8.47 -0.69 4.85
N ARG A 199 -8.50 -1.33 3.68
CA ARG A 199 -9.00 -2.70 3.56
C ARG A 199 -8.03 -3.77 4.02
N LEU A 200 -6.74 -3.56 3.85
CA LEU A 200 -5.73 -4.62 4.04
C LEU A 200 -4.88 -4.44 5.27
N CYS A 201 -4.58 -3.21 5.66
CA CYS A 201 -3.56 -2.95 6.67
C CYS A 201 -4.14 -2.97 8.09
N ASP A 202 -3.46 -3.69 8.99
CA ASP A 202 -3.74 -3.63 10.41
C ASP A 202 -3.24 -2.31 11.00
N ARG A 203 -2.13 -1.80 10.45
CA ARG A 203 -1.50 -0.54 10.85
C ARG A 203 -0.87 0.13 9.63
N LEU A 204 -0.88 1.46 9.64
CA LEU A 204 -0.27 2.32 8.62
C LEU A 204 0.88 3.11 9.21
N CYS A 205 1.90 3.28 8.40
CA CYS A 205 2.94 4.27 8.57
C CYS A 205 2.78 5.28 7.42
N VAL A 206 2.29 6.48 7.72
CA VAL A 206 2.13 7.55 6.72
C VAL A 206 3.47 8.21 6.49
N VAL A 207 3.92 8.20 5.25
CA VAL A 207 5.27 8.67 4.86
C VAL A 207 5.14 9.86 3.92
N GLU A 208 5.82 10.94 4.27
CA GLU A 208 5.98 12.11 3.41
C GLU A 208 7.43 12.61 3.45
N GLN A 209 7.98 12.92 2.27
CA GLN A 209 9.33 13.45 2.11
C GLN A 209 10.41 12.65 2.88
N GLY A 210 10.25 11.31 2.89
CA GLY A 210 11.19 10.40 3.56
C GLY A 210 10.99 10.26 5.06
N ARG A 211 10.02 10.95 5.66
CA ARG A 211 9.72 10.92 7.10
C ARG A 211 8.41 10.25 7.41
N LYS A 212 8.34 9.62 8.56
CA LYS A 212 7.09 9.13 9.12
C LYS A 212 6.36 10.31 9.78
N ILE A 213 5.16 10.64 9.28
CA ILE A 213 4.35 11.76 9.79
C ILE A 213 3.19 11.30 10.68
N ALA A 214 2.74 10.05 10.52
CA ALA A 214 1.76 9.44 11.40
C ALA A 214 1.93 7.91 11.39
N GLU A 215 1.48 7.25 12.44
CA GLU A 215 1.44 5.79 12.54
C GLU A 215 0.24 5.36 13.41
N GLY A 216 -0.56 4.41 12.94
CA GLY A 216 -1.73 3.93 13.67
C GLY A 216 -2.58 2.97 12.86
N ARG A 217 -3.63 2.43 13.47
CA ARG A 217 -4.66 1.67 12.76
C ARG A 217 -5.44 2.63 11.85
N PRO A 218 -5.87 2.20 10.64
CA PRO A 218 -6.59 3.08 9.71
C PRO A 218 -7.74 3.85 10.36
N HIS A 219 -8.67 3.15 11.00
CA HIS A 219 -9.82 3.79 11.66
C HIS A 219 -9.41 4.69 12.82
N ALA A 220 -8.41 4.31 13.63
CA ALA A 220 -7.92 5.15 14.72
C ALA A 220 -7.34 6.47 14.19
N LEU A 221 -6.56 6.41 13.10
CA LEU A 221 -6.05 7.62 12.44
C LEU A 221 -7.17 8.53 11.92
N ILE A 222 -8.24 7.95 11.35
CA ILE A 222 -9.40 8.70 10.88
C ILE A 222 -10.11 9.37 12.07
N ASP A 223 -10.38 8.63 13.14
CA ASP A 223 -11.08 9.14 14.32
C ASP A 223 -10.27 10.23 15.05
N GLU A 224 -8.97 10.01 15.26
CA GLU A 224 -8.09 10.96 15.94
C GLU A 224 -7.84 12.23 15.12
N GLN A 225 -7.68 12.06 13.82
CA GLN A 225 -7.32 13.19 12.95
C GLN A 225 -8.55 13.96 12.45
N ILE A 226 -9.67 13.30 12.21
CA ILE A 226 -10.86 13.94 11.63
C ILE A 226 -12.00 14.00 12.64
N GLY A 227 -12.47 12.84 13.11
CA GLY A 227 -13.43 12.72 14.22
C GLY A 227 -14.83 13.28 13.96
N CYS A 228 -15.16 13.71 12.73
CA CYS A 228 -16.45 14.29 12.37
C CYS A 228 -16.85 13.91 10.93
N GLN A 229 -18.11 14.19 10.57
CA GLN A 229 -18.62 13.93 9.23
C GLN A 229 -18.08 14.94 8.21
N VAL A 230 -18.01 14.53 6.96
CA VAL A 230 -17.57 15.36 5.84
C VAL A 230 -18.76 15.67 4.94
N VAL A 231 -18.96 16.94 4.64
CA VAL A 231 -19.90 17.40 3.62
C VAL A 231 -19.09 17.99 2.47
N GLU A 232 -19.17 17.35 1.33
CA GLU A 232 -18.58 17.85 0.08
C GLU A 232 -19.59 18.74 -0.63
N VAL A 233 -19.14 19.92 -1.01
CA VAL A 233 -19.95 20.93 -1.69
C VAL A 233 -19.37 21.19 -3.07
N TYR A 234 -20.14 20.85 -4.09
CA TYR A 234 -19.77 21.03 -5.49
C TYR A 234 -20.57 22.19 -6.11
N GLY A 235 -19.93 23.02 -6.91
CA GLY A 235 -20.54 24.18 -7.59
C GLY A 235 -20.55 25.43 -6.72
N GLY A 236 -21.13 26.51 -7.28
CA GLY A 236 -21.18 27.82 -6.65
C GLY A 236 -19.84 28.56 -6.57
N ASN A 237 -19.85 29.74 -5.97
CA ASN A 237 -18.65 30.55 -5.75
C ASN A 237 -17.94 30.08 -4.45
N PRO A 238 -16.72 29.53 -4.49
CA PRO A 238 -16.05 29.02 -3.30
C PRO A 238 -15.85 30.05 -2.19
N HIS A 239 -15.65 31.32 -2.53
CA HIS A 239 -15.45 32.39 -1.53
C HIS A 239 -16.73 32.70 -0.75
N GLU A 240 -17.87 32.78 -1.45
CA GLU A 240 -19.18 33.01 -0.83
C GLU A 240 -19.59 31.80 0.02
N LEU A 241 -19.44 30.60 -0.54
CA LEU A 241 -19.73 29.34 0.16
C LEU A 241 -18.90 29.19 1.42
N ARG A 242 -17.59 29.51 1.36
CA ARG A 242 -16.72 29.44 2.54
C ARG A 242 -17.22 30.31 3.69
N SER A 243 -17.70 31.51 3.39
CA SER A 243 -18.27 32.41 4.38
C SER A 243 -19.58 31.86 4.99
N LEU A 244 -20.42 31.22 4.15
CA LEU A 244 -21.67 30.63 4.55
C LEU A 244 -21.47 29.37 5.43
N VAL A 245 -20.54 28.51 5.10
CA VAL A 245 -20.31 27.22 5.81
C VAL A 245 -19.45 27.38 7.06
N LYS A 246 -18.66 28.45 7.17
CA LYS A 246 -17.71 28.69 8.27
C LYS A 246 -18.31 28.56 9.68
N PRO A 247 -19.55 29.01 9.97
CA PRO A 247 -20.13 28.85 11.30
C PRO A 247 -20.47 27.41 11.68
N TYR A 248 -20.60 26.51 10.71
CA TYR A 248 -21.09 25.13 10.87
C TYR A 248 -20.00 24.07 10.68
N ALA A 249 -18.82 24.45 10.17
CA ALA A 249 -17.70 23.57 9.94
C ALA A 249 -16.51 23.92 10.84
N GLN A 250 -15.95 22.94 11.52
CA GLN A 250 -14.71 23.10 12.28
C GLN A 250 -13.51 23.38 11.38
N ARG A 251 -13.55 22.80 10.17
CA ARG A 251 -12.50 22.92 9.17
C ARG A 251 -13.12 22.95 7.78
N ILE A 252 -12.53 23.74 6.89
CA ILE A 252 -12.94 23.84 5.50
C ILE A 252 -11.69 23.76 4.63
N GLU A 253 -11.66 22.78 3.76
CA GLU A 253 -10.61 22.60 2.77
C GLU A 253 -11.17 22.74 1.38
N ARG A 254 -10.30 23.07 0.44
CA ARG A 254 -10.67 23.20 -0.97
C ARG A 254 -9.72 22.35 -1.80
N SER A 255 -10.31 21.52 -2.65
CA SER A 255 -9.61 20.85 -3.72
C SER A 255 -10.32 21.11 -5.04
N GLY A 256 -9.63 21.74 -5.98
CA GLY A 256 -10.24 22.17 -7.23
C GLY A 256 -11.44 23.07 -7.00
N GLU A 257 -12.63 22.63 -7.47
CA GLU A 257 -13.90 23.31 -7.31
C GLU A 257 -14.75 22.79 -6.14
N THR A 258 -14.25 21.79 -5.41
CA THR A 258 -14.96 21.16 -4.29
C THR A 258 -14.53 21.76 -2.96
N LEU A 259 -15.49 22.08 -2.10
CA LEU A 259 -15.21 22.39 -0.70
C LEU A 259 -15.53 21.17 0.16
N PHE A 260 -14.58 20.79 0.99
CA PHE A 260 -14.70 19.74 2.01
C PHE A 260 -14.94 20.41 3.35
N CYS A 261 -16.13 20.24 3.88
CA CYS A 261 -16.58 20.83 5.13
C CYS A 261 -16.61 19.75 6.22
N TYR A 262 -15.74 19.84 7.20
CA TYR A 262 -15.64 18.93 8.33
C TYR A 262 -16.56 19.45 9.44
N ALA A 263 -17.71 18.82 9.60
CA ALA A 263 -18.79 19.30 10.47
C ALA A 263 -19.14 18.29 11.56
N PRO A 264 -19.15 18.70 12.85
CA PRO A 264 -19.65 17.86 13.95
C PRO A 264 -21.14 17.55 13.80
N ASP A 265 -21.91 18.52 13.32
CA ASP A 265 -23.33 18.40 13.00
C ASP A 265 -23.56 18.72 11.52
N PRO A 266 -23.51 17.69 10.66
CA PRO A 266 -23.69 17.88 9.22
C PRO A 266 -25.11 18.32 8.83
N GLU A 267 -26.14 18.01 9.63
CA GLU A 267 -27.53 18.38 9.31
C GLU A 267 -27.74 19.88 9.37
N GLN A 268 -27.14 20.57 10.34
CA GLN A 268 -27.19 22.03 10.39
C GLN A 268 -26.53 22.65 9.15
N LEU A 269 -25.36 22.15 8.76
CA LEU A 269 -24.66 22.60 7.56
C LEU A 269 -25.50 22.37 6.29
N LEU A 270 -26.03 21.15 6.13
CA LEU A 270 -26.87 20.80 4.98
C LEU A 270 -28.12 21.65 4.88
N THR A 271 -28.76 21.97 6.02
CA THR A 271 -29.95 22.84 6.06
C THR A 271 -29.65 24.24 5.51
N GLN A 272 -28.49 24.80 5.82
CA GLN A 272 -28.07 26.11 5.30
C GLN A 272 -27.76 26.07 3.80
N LEU A 273 -27.22 24.97 3.32
CA LEU A 273 -26.80 24.83 1.92
C LEU A 273 -27.95 24.44 0.97
N ARG A 274 -28.99 23.75 1.46
CA ARG A 274 -30.17 23.35 0.65
C ARG A 274 -30.90 24.51 -0.02
N GLY A 275 -30.79 25.72 0.54
CA GLY A 275 -31.40 26.94 -0.02
C GLY A 275 -30.60 27.59 -1.15
N VAL A 276 -29.35 27.12 -1.41
CA VAL A 276 -28.46 27.72 -2.41
C VAL A 276 -28.60 26.96 -3.74
N ALA A 277 -29.07 27.67 -4.77
CA ALA A 277 -29.27 27.06 -6.08
C ALA A 277 -27.92 26.64 -6.74
N GLY A 278 -27.97 25.55 -7.49
CA GLY A 278 -26.81 25.09 -8.28
C GLY A 278 -25.76 24.33 -7.49
N LEU A 279 -25.99 24.01 -6.21
CA LEU A 279 -25.09 23.16 -5.42
C LEU A 279 -25.47 21.68 -5.51
N ARG A 280 -24.44 20.84 -5.56
CA ARG A 280 -24.55 19.40 -5.31
C ARG A 280 -23.84 19.11 -3.99
N LEU A 281 -24.53 18.45 -3.07
CA LEU A 281 -24.04 18.12 -1.72
C LEU A 281 -23.90 16.63 -1.56
N LEU A 282 -22.80 16.18 -0.97
CA LEU A 282 -22.55 14.79 -0.62
C LEU A 282 -22.08 14.71 0.84
N GLN A 283 -22.90 14.10 1.70
CA GLN A 283 -22.47 13.74 3.05
C GLN A 283 -21.85 12.35 3.05
N ARG A 284 -20.71 12.21 3.69
CA ARG A 284 -20.02 10.94 3.86
C ARG A 284 -19.26 10.85 5.19
N PRO A 285 -18.94 9.63 5.67
CA PRO A 285 -17.97 9.46 6.73
C PRO A 285 -16.58 9.93 6.28
N PRO A 286 -15.71 10.32 7.24
CA PRO A 286 -14.31 10.62 6.94
C PRO A 286 -13.56 9.35 6.51
N ASN A 287 -12.48 9.52 5.77
CA ASN A 287 -11.62 8.45 5.28
C ASN A 287 -10.13 8.83 5.40
N LEU A 288 -9.22 7.93 4.97
CA LEU A 288 -7.78 8.20 5.01
C LEU A 288 -7.33 9.34 4.09
N GLU A 289 -8.10 9.67 3.04
CA GLU A 289 -7.79 10.80 2.17
C GLU A 289 -7.91 12.12 2.94
N ASP A 290 -8.94 12.25 3.77
CA ASP A 290 -9.11 13.39 4.67
C ASP A 290 -7.97 13.50 5.68
N VAL A 291 -7.51 12.36 6.22
CA VAL A 291 -6.34 12.30 7.12
C VAL A 291 -5.08 12.79 6.41
N PHE A 292 -4.84 12.28 5.20
CA PHE A 292 -3.66 12.67 4.43
C PHE A 292 -3.68 14.17 4.09
N LEU A 293 -4.81 14.66 3.62
CA LEU A 293 -5.01 16.08 3.30
C LEU A 293 -4.77 16.96 4.54
N ARG A 294 -5.25 16.53 5.72
CA ARG A 294 -5.02 17.24 6.98
C ARG A 294 -3.54 17.29 7.36
N LEU A 295 -2.83 16.16 7.25
CA LEU A 295 -1.45 16.06 7.69
C LEU A 295 -0.47 16.78 6.78
N THR A 296 -0.76 16.85 5.47
CA THR A 296 0.17 17.36 4.46
C THR A 296 -0.25 18.67 3.83
N GLY A 297 -1.51 19.09 4.00
CA GLY A 297 -2.10 20.28 3.36
C GLY A 297 -2.28 20.14 1.84
N ARG A 298 -2.16 18.91 1.30
CA ARG A 298 -2.31 18.63 -0.15
C ARG A 298 -2.89 17.24 -0.37
N GLU A 299 -3.58 17.07 -1.49
CA GLU A 299 -4.07 15.77 -1.94
C GLU A 299 -2.92 14.85 -2.37
N MET A 300 -3.12 13.54 -2.21
CA MET A 300 -2.31 12.58 -2.93
C MET A 300 -2.71 12.63 -4.40
N LYS A 301 -1.82 13.17 -5.24
CA LYS A 301 -1.97 13.11 -6.69
C LYS A 301 -1.26 11.87 -7.22
N ASP A 302 -1.95 11.18 -8.13
CA ASP A 302 -1.41 10.05 -8.90
C ASP A 302 -0.15 10.41 -9.69
#